data_241237c81d8d832966d6e3caf6ceacde
#
_entry.id   241237c81d8d832966d6e3caf6ceacde
#
_cell.length_a   1.000
_cell.length_b   1.000
_cell.length_c   1.000
_cell.angle_alpha   90.00
_cell.angle_beta   90.00
_cell.angle_gamma   90.00
#
_symmetry.space_group_name_H-M   'P 1'
#
loop_
_entity.id
_entity.type
_entity.pdbx_description
1 polymer ?
#
loop_
_entity_poly.entity_id
_entity_poly.type
_entity_poly.pdbx_seq_one_letter_code
_entity_poly.pdbx_strand_id
1 'polypeptide(L)'
;PMLLLIGVWIFFMRQMQGGRGGAMGFGKSKAKLLSESRGKVTFNDVAGIDEAKEEVEEIVEFLRDPRKFRRLGGKIPKGALLIGPPGTGKTLLARAIAGEADVPFFTISGSDFVEMFVGVGASRVRDMMEQGKKNAPCIIFIDEIDAVGRSRGAGLGGGNDEREQTLNQLLVEMDGFDTNEGVIIIAATNRPDVLDPALIRPGRFDRQVVISNPDIVGREAILKIHIKKINIGPDVKLRTIARGTPGFSGADLANLCNESALLAARKNKRIITMSDVEEAKDKVMMGAERRSMVMTEDDKKLTAYHEGGHAIIALNEQASDPIHKATIIPRGRALGVVWTLPE
;
A
#
# COMPACT_ATOMS: atom_id res chain seq x y z
N PRO A 1 50.50 34.95 -26.95
CA PRO A 1 49.35 34.08 -27.29
C PRO A 1 49.40 32.73 -26.56
N MET A 2 50.60 32.10 -26.40
CA MET A 2 50.70 30.76 -25.77
C MET A 2 50.21 30.71 -24.29
N LEU A 3 50.53 31.73 -23.49
CA LEU A 3 50.07 31.79 -22.08
C LEU A 3 48.56 31.91 -21.95
N LEU A 4 47.88 32.52 -22.92
CA LEU A 4 46.44 32.65 -22.96
C LEU A 4 45.75 31.30 -23.25
N LEU A 5 46.32 30.50 -24.18
CA LEU A 5 45.87 29.14 -24.48
C LEU A 5 46.04 28.19 -23.29
N ILE A 6 47.15 28.31 -22.57
CA ILE A 6 47.43 27.53 -21.37
C ILE A 6 46.44 27.93 -20.26
N GLY A 7 46.14 29.21 -20.11
CA GLY A 7 45.15 29.70 -19.14
C GLY A 7 43.72 29.18 -19.41
N VAL A 8 43.30 29.24 -20.68
CA VAL A 8 42.00 28.70 -21.12
C VAL A 8 41.95 27.18 -20.93
N TRP A 9 43.02 26.46 -21.22
CA TRP A 9 43.11 25.01 -21.04
C TRP A 9 43.06 24.63 -19.56
N ILE A 10 43.77 25.33 -18.67
CA ILE A 10 43.70 25.12 -17.22
C ILE A 10 42.30 25.46 -16.67
N PHE A 11 41.66 26.53 -17.20
CA PHE A 11 40.30 26.88 -16.83
C PHE A 11 39.29 25.79 -17.21
N PHE A 12 39.39 25.27 -18.45
CA PHE A 12 38.53 24.14 -18.89
C PHE A 12 38.81 22.87 -18.10
N MET A 13 40.06 22.56 -17.79
CA MET A 13 40.42 21.40 -16.96
C MET A 13 39.87 21.54 -15.53
N ARG A 14 39.91 22.72 -14.92
CA ARG A 14 39.30 22.99 -13.62
C ARG A 14 37.76 22.90 -13.65
N GLN A 15 37.15 23.37 -14.72
CA GLN A 15 35.71 23.28 -14.91
C GLN A 15 35.26 21.83 -15.12
N MET A 16 36.02 21.02 -15.83
CA MET A 16 35.77 19.58 -15.96
C MET A 16 36.02 18.80 -14.67
N GLN A 17 36.98 19.23 -13.82
CA GLN A 17 37.23 18.61 -12.52
C GLN A 17 36.18 19.04 -11.48
N GLY A 18 35.57 20.24 -11.59
CA GLY A 18 34.44 20.68 -10.78
C GLY A 18 33.13 19.97 -11.11
N GLY A 19 33.01 19.37 -12.31
CA GLY A 19 31.84 18.63 -12.77
C GLY A 19 31.77 17.16 -12.34
N ARG A 20 32.74 16.67 -11.56
CA ARG A 20 32.75 15.27 -11.08
C ARG A 20 31.62 14.91 -10.09
N GLY A 21 30.86 15.89 -9.58
CA GLY A 21 29.72 15.66 -8.70
C GLY A 21 28.43 15.26 -9.42
N GLY A 22 28.26 15.61 -10.70
CA GLY A 22 26.99 15.43 -11.41
C GLY A 22 26.75 14.00 -11.93
N ALA A 23 27.78 13.36 -12.47
CA ALA A 23 27.66 12.02 -13.04
C ALA A 23 27.67 10.89 -11.98
N MET A 24 28.26 11.11 -10.80
CA MET A 24 28.27 10.15 -9.70
C MET A 24 26.97 10.17 -8.85
N GLY A 25 26.11 11.16 -9.03
CA GLY A 25 24.85 11.26 -8.27
C GLY A 25 23.73 10.39 -8.80
N PHE A 26 23.78 9.97 -10.06
CA PHE A 26 22.71 9.21 -10.69
C PHE A 26 22.59 7.75 -10.18
N GLY A 27 23.67 7.17 -9.68
CA GLY A 27 23.72 5.81 -9.16
C GLY A 27 23.39 5.67 -7.67
N LYS A 28 23.17 6.78 -6.93
CA LYS A 28 22.81 6.70 -5.51
C LYS A 28 21.37 6.28 -5.34
N SER A 29 21.12 5.41 -4.38
CA SER A 29 19.78 4.98 -4.02
C SER A 29 18.92 6.17 -3.58
N LYS A 30 17.67 6.21 -4.06
CA LYS A 30 16.63 7.11 -3.56
C LYS A 30 15.97 6.59 -2.28
N ALA A 31 16.49 5.51 -1.69
CA ALA A 31 15.97 4.94 -0.46
C ALA A 31 15.91 6.03 0.62
N LYS A 32 14.72 6.23 1.17
CA LYS A 32 14.47 7.21 2.22
C LYS A 32 14.48 6.51 3.55
N LEU A 33 15.41 6.91 4.42
CA LEU A 33 15.31 6.59 5.83
C LEU A 33 14.08 7.33 6.39
N LEU A 34 13.05 6.59 6.76
CA LEU A 34 11.95 7.16 7.53
C LEU A 34 12.42 7.28 8.97
N SER A 35 13.08 8.42 9.28
CA SER A 35 13.43 8.75 10.65
C SER A 35 12.16 9.03 11.49
N GLU A 36 12.23 8.75 12.76
CA GLU A 36 11.18 8.73 13.78
C GLU A 36 10.36 10.01 13.97
N SER A 37 10.62 11.09 13.22
CA SER A 37 9.96 12.39 13.38
C SER A 37 8.43 12.41 13.14
N ARG A 38 7.84 11.27 12.70
CA ARG A 38 6.39 11.16 12.41
C ARG A 38 5.63 10.16 13.29
N GLY A 39 6.15 9.81 14.47
CA GLY A 39 5.52 8.85 15.36
C GLY A 39 5.79 7.39 14.94
N LYS A 40 6.14 6.57 15.91
CA LYS A 40 6.40 5.15 15.74
C LYS A 40 5.11 4.42 15.42
N VAL A 41 5.02 3.78 14.26
CA VAL A 41 3.89 2.92 13.88
C VAL A 41 4.11 1.54 14.50
N THR A 42 3.10 1.02 15.18
CA THR A 42 3.14 -0.30 15.84
C THR A 42 1.98 -1.17 15.36
N PHE A 43 1.92 -2.43 15.80
CA PHE A 43 0.79 -3.32 15.50
C PHE A 43 -0.55 -2.82 16.03
N ASN A 44 -0.56 -1.90 17.01
CA ASN A 44 -1.77 -1.24 17.48
C ASN A 44 -2.39 -0.28 16.44
N ASP A 45 -1.59 0.18 15.49
CA ASP A 45 -2.04 1.04 14.39
C ASP A 45 -2.51 0.24 13.17
N VAL A 46 -2.37 -1.08 13.21
CA VAL A 46 -2.77 -2.00 12.15
C VAL A 46 -3.92 -2.86 12.63
N ALA A 47 -5.00 -2.94 11.87
CA ALA A 47 -6.17 -3.75 12.20
C ALA A 47 -6.69 -4.51 10.99
N GLY A 48 -7.47 -5.59 11.24
CA GLY A 48 -8.15 -6.35 10.20
C GLY A 48 -7.26 -7.25 9.36
N ILE A 49 -6.06 -7.55 9.83
CA ILE A 49 -5.09 -8.45 9.19
C ILE A 49 -4.35 -9.26 10.26
N ASP A 50 -5.07 -9.84 11.20
CA ASP A 50 -4.48 -10.47 12.39
C ASP A 50 -3.64 -11.71 12.02
N GLU A 51 -4.06 -12.52 11.07
CA GLU A 51 -3.29 -13.65 10.55
C GLU A 51 -1.96 -13.20 9.94
N ALA A 52 -1.97 -12.11 9.16
CA ALA A 52 -0.75 -11.56 8.59
C ALA A 52 0.19 -11.01 9.66
N LYS A 53 -0.33 -10.47 10.77
CA LYS A 53 0.49 -10.04 11.91
C LYS A 53 1.15 -11.23 12.59
N GLU A 54 0.43 -12.32 12.84
CA GLU A 54 0.97 -13.54 13.43
C GLU A 54 2.11 -14.11 12.57
N GLU A 55 1.93 -14.15 11.24
CA GLU A 55 2.97 -14.63 10.32
C GLU A 55 4.26 -13.80 10.35
N VAL A 56 4.17 -12.50 10.62
CA VAL A 56 5.34 -11.62 10.66
C VAL A 56 5.91 -11.39 12.07
N GLU A 57 5.26 -11.90 13.11
CA GLU A 57 5.72 -11.75 14.49
C GLU A 57 7.10 -12.38 14.72
N GLU A 58 7.38 -13.50 14.05
CA GLU A 58 8.69 -14.15 14.06
C GLU A 58 9.81 -13.24 13.53
N ILE A 59 9.49 -12.40 12.53
CA ILE A 59 10.43 -11.40 11.99
C ILE A 59 10.75 -10.35 13.04
N VAL A 60 9.73 -9.88 13.78
CA VAL A 60 9.90 -8.90 14.86
C VAL A 60 10.77 -9.49 15.98
N GLU A 61 10.47 -10.72 16.42
CA GLU A 61 11.25 -11.39 17.44
C GLU A 61 12.71 -11.56 17.05
N PHE A 62 12.97 -11.93 15.81
CA PHE A 62 14.34 -12.06 15.29
C PHE A 62 15.09 -10.73 15.30
N LEU A 63 14.47 -9.67 14.80
CA LEU A 63 15.12 -8.35 14.78
C LEU A 63 15.43 -7.83 16.19
N ARG A 64 14.59 -8.19 17.17
CA ARG A 64 14.80 -7.85 18.60
C ARG A 64 15.93 -8.66 19.24
N ASP A 65 15.96 -9.98 19.00
CA ASP A 65 16.98 -10.88 19.57
C ASP A 65 17.41 -11.96 18.55
N PRO A 66 18.32 -11.64 17.66
CA PRO A 66 18.85 -12.59 16.69
C PRO A 66 19.55 -13.80 17.32
N ARG A 67 20.06 -13.67 18.57
CA ARG A 67 20.83 -14.73 19.25
C ARG A 67 19.95 -15.91 19.66
N LYS A 68 18.68 -15.67 20.00
CA LYS A 68 17.70 -16.69 20.36
C LYS A 68 17.58 -17.75 19.26
N PHE A 69 17.47 -17.31 18.02
CA PHE A 69 17.26 -18.18 16.86
C PHE A 69 18.53 -18.93 16.44
N ARG A 70 19.68 -18.28 16.52
CA ARG A 70 20.99 -18.90 16.20
C ARG A 70 21.33 -20.10 17.07
N ARG A 71 20.95 -20.09 18.35
CA ARG A 71 21.23 -21.19 19.30
C ARG A 71 20.59 -22.50 18.88
N LEU A 72 19.46 -22.45 18.21
CA LEU A 72 18.70 -23.63 17.75
C LEU A 72 19.03 -24.05 16.31
N GLY A 73 19.93 -23.32 15.62
CA GLY A 73 20.28 -23.57 14.23
C GLY A 73 19.20 -23.18 13.22
N GLY A 74 18.18 -22.44 13.66
CA GLY A 74 17.13 -21.90 12.80
C GLY A 74 17.69 -20.88 11.81
N LYS A 75 17.32 -21.02 10.55
CA LYS A 75 17.59 -20.03 9.49
C LYS A 75 16.38 -19.14 9.37
N ILE A 76 16.59 -17.84 9.52
CA ILE A 76 15.53 -16.87 9.36
C ILE A 76 15.38 -16.48 7.91
N PRO A 77 14.15 -16.21 7.44
CA PRO A 77 13.92 -15.76 6.08
C PRO A 77 14.68 -14.46 5.82
N LYS A 78 15.44 -14.42 4.72
CA LYS A 78 16.14 -13.21 4.26
C LYS A 78 15.17 -12.15 3.79
N GLY A 79 14.01 -12.58 3.29
CA GLY A 79 12.99 -11.71 2.75
C GLY A 79 11.57 -12.22 2.96
N ALA A 80 10.64 -11.27 3.08
CA ALA A 80 9.22 -11.53 3.11
C ALA A 80 8.51 -10.77 1.98
N LEU A 81 7.57 -11.43 1.31
CA LEU A 81 6.76 -10.85 0.25
C LEU A 81 5.33 -10.64 0.76
N LEU A 82 4.91 -9.40 0.84
CA LEU A 82 3.54 -9.01 1.17
C LEU A 82 2.70 -8.96 -0.10
N ILE A 83 1.69 -9.82 -0.18
CA ILE A 83 0.83 -9.98 -1.36
C ILE A 83 -0.59 -9.55 -1.01
N GLY A 84 -1.23 -8.76 -1.86
CA GLY A 84 -2.65 -8.42 -1.66
C GLY A 84 -3.12 -7.25 -2.51
N PRO A 85 -4.43 -6.99 -2.54
CA PRO A 85 -5.01 -5.88 -3.26
C PRO A 85 -4.44 -4.53 -2.83
N PRO A 86 -4.53 -3.47 -3.65
CA PRO A 86 -4.13 -2.13 -3.24
C PRO A 86 -4.97 -1.65 -2.05
N GLY A 87 -4.37 -0.86 -1.16
CA GLY A 87 -5.06 -0.27 -0.01
C GLY A 87 -5.28 -1.19 1.20
N THR A 88 -4.81 -2.44 1.16
CA THR A 88 -4.96 -3.39 2.29
C THR A 88 -3.98 -3.19 3.44
N GLY A 89 -3.05 -2.24 3.32
CA GLY A 89 -2.14 -1.87 4.42
C GLY A 89 -0.77 -2.53 4.40
N LYS A 90 -0.31 -3.08 3.26
CA LYS A 90 1.03 -3.72 3.11
C LYS A 90 2.17 -2.85 3.62
N THR A 91 2.24 -1.61 3.14
CA THR A 91 3.25 -0.63 3.56
C THR A 91 3.12 -0.27 5.04
N LEU A 92 1.89 -0.20 5.56
CA LEU A 92 1.64 0.08 6.97
C LEU A 92 2.13 -1.09 7.86
N LEU A 93 1.86 -2.33 7.44
CA LEU A 93 2.35 -3.53 8.15
C LEU A 93 3.87 -3.58 8.17
N ALA A 94 4.54 -3.33 7.05
CA ALA A 94 6.00 -3.30 7.00
C ALA A 94 6.60 -2.24 7.96
N ARG A 95 5.99 -1.06 8.03
CA ARG A 95 6.37 -0.03 9.01
C ARG A 95 6.09 -0.45 10.45
N ALA A 96 5.00 -1.15 10.69
CA ALA A 96 4.66 -1.65 12.02
C ALA A 96 5.65 -2.71 12.50
N ILE A 97 6.11 -3.60 11.62
CA ILE A 97 7.17 -4.57 11.92
C ILE A 97 8.45 -3.84 12.40
N ALA A 98 8.89 -2.82 11.65
CA ALA A 98 10.06 -2.03 12.03
C ALA A 98 9.85 -1.29 13.36
N GLY A 99 8.67 -0.72 13.55
CA GLY A 99 8.31 -0.05 14.80
C GLY A 99 8.25 -0.99 15.98
N GLU A 100 7.66 -2.17 15.86
CA GLU A 100 7.66 -3.17 16.92
C GLU A 100 9.06 -3.68 17.25
N ALA A 101 9.89 -3.90 16.23
CA ALA A 101 11.26 -4.36 16.42
C ALA A 101 12.22 -3.26 16.87
N ASP A 102 11.82 -1.99 16.81
CA ASP A 102 12.64 -0.82 17.12
C ASP A 102 13.90 -0.70 16.26
N VAL A 103 13.74 -0.92 14.96
CA VAL A 103 14.83 -0.89 13.98
C VAL A 103 14.57 0.16 12.88
N PRO A 104 15.64 0.67 12.24
CA PRO A 104 15.53 1.59 11.11
C PRO A 104 14.71 0.99 9.96
N PHE A 105 13.93 1.83 9.28
CA PHE A 105 13.09 1.48 8.16
C PHE A 105 13.48 2.28 6.91
N PHE A 106 13.98 1.59 5.90
CA PHE A 106 14.28 2.15 4.59
C PHE A 106 13.17 1.80 3.61
N THR A 107 12.68 2.77 2.87
CA THR A 107 11.64 2.54 1.86
C THR A 107 12.07 3.03 0.49
N ILE A 108 11.77 2.24 -0.52
CA ILE A 108 11.99 2.55 -1.93
C ILE A 108 10.86 1.95 -2.76
N SER A 109 10.50 2.59 -3.87
CA SER A 109 9.58 2.01 -4.85
C SER A 109 10.35 1.17 -5.88
N GLY A 110 9.78 0.05 -6.30
CA GLY A 110 10.31 -0.74 -7.42
C GLY A 110 10.46 0.09 -8.69
N SER A 111 9.60 1.08 -8.91
CA SER A 111 9.71 2.02 -10.03
C SER A 111 10.98 2.90 -9.99
N ASP A 112 11.52 3.16 -8.79
CA ASP A 112 12.77 3.95 -8.65
C ASP A 112 14.02 3.23 -9.19
N PHE A 113 13.90 1.92 -9.40
CA PHE A 113 14.98 1.12 -10.00
C PHE A 113 14.90 1.06 -11.54
N VAL A 114 13.75 1.40 -12.12
CA VAL A 114 13.52 1.38 -13.56
C VAL A 114 13.80 2.78 -14.12
N GLU A 115 15.00 2.98 -14.65
CA GLU A 115 15.40 4.24 -15.28
C GLU A 115 15.76 4.00 -16.75
N MET A 116 15.83 5.05 -17.55
CA MET A 116 16.16 4.95 -18.99
C MET A 116 17.65 4.69 -19.27
N PHE A 117 18.52 4.77 -18.25
CA PHE A 117 19.97 4.63 -18.40
C PHE A 117 20.44 3.26 -17.90
N VAL A 118 21.10 2.52 -18.77
CA VAL A 118 21.62 1.17 -18.49
C VAL A 118 22.54 1.18 -17.26
N GLY A 119 22.30 0.26 -16.33
CA GLY A 119 23.13 0.04 -15.14
C GLY A 119 22.84 0.94 -13.94
N VAL A 120 21.98 1.97 -14.06
CA VAL A 120 21.62 2.85 -12.94
C VAL A 120 20.78 2.10 -11.92
N GLY A 121 19.81 1.29 -12.34
CA GLY A 121 18.98 0.47 -11.47
C GLY A 121 19.83 -0.52 -10.65
N ALA A 122 20.73 -1.24 -11.28
CA ALA A 122 21.63 -2.17 -10.60
C ALA A 122 22.56 -1.48 -9.59
N SER A 123 23.04 -0.26 -9.91
CA SER A 123 23.85 0.53 -8.97
C SER A 123 23.03 0.98 -7.75
N ARG A 124 21.76 1.36 -7.95
CA ARG A 124 20.85 1.73 -6.84
C ARG A 124 20.53 0.56 -5.92
N VAL A 125 20.36 -0.64 -6.48
CA VAL A 125 20.19 -1.86 -5.69
C VAL A 125 21.39 -2.07 -4.78
N ARG A 126 22.63 -2.00 -5.32
CA ARG A 126 23.86 -2.15 -4.52
C ARG A 126 23.96 -1.11 -3.42
N ASP A 127 23.76 0.17 -3.74
CA ASP A 127 23.84 1.26 -2.76
C ASP A 127 22.80 1.08 -1.65
N MET A 128 21.57 0.69 -1.98
CA MET A 128 20.52 0.39 -1.00
C MET A 128 20.93 -0.73 -0.05
N MET A 129 21.49 -1.83 -0.59
CA MET A 129 21.93 -2.97 0.22
C MET A 129 23.12 -2.60 1.13
N GLU A 130 24.07 -1.81 0.62
CA GLU A 130 25.15 -1.29 1.45
C GLU A 130 24.67 -0.37 2.57
N GLN A 131 23.68 0.48 2.29
CA GLN A 131 23.08 1.32 3.33
C GLN A 131 22.36 0.47 4.40
N GLY A 132 21.65 -0.57 4.00
CA GLY A 132 21.04 -1.52 4.94
C GLY A 132 22.09 -2.19 5.82
N LYS A 133 23.18 -2.71 5.26
CA LYS A 133 24.27 -3.34 6.02
C LYS A 133 24.92 -2.39 7.04
N LYS A 134 25.11 -1.13 6.67
CA LYS A 134 25.68 -0.09 7.55
C LYS A 134 24.76 0.26 8.73
N ASN A 135 23.46 0.05 8.59
CA ASN A 135 22.45 0.40 9.61
C ASN A 135 21.78 -0.84 10.21
N ALA A 136 22.37 -2.01 10.09
CA ALA A 136 21.84 -3.24 10.66
C ALA A 136 21.85 -3.21 12.22
N PRO A 137 20.81 -3.74 12.90
CA PRO A 137 19.64 -4.38 12.31
C PRO A 137 18.67 -3.38 11.71
N CYS A 138 18.10 -3.68 10.53
CA CYS A 138 17.15 -2.80 9.84
C CYS A 138 16.20 -3.57 8.91
N ILE A 139 15.15 -2.88 8.46
CA ILE A 139 14.25 -3.34 7.39
C ILE A 139 14.45 -2.49 6.14
N ILE A 140 14.58 -3.15 5.00
CA ILE A 140 14.51 -2.55 3.67
C ILE A 140 13.16 -2.93 3.07
N PHE A 141 12.32 -1.94 2.79
CA PHE A 141 11.01 -2.14 2.20
C PHE A 141 11.00 -1.70 0.74
N ILE A 142 10.62 -2.63 -0.14
CA ILE A 142 10.49 -2.38 -1.59
C ILE A 142 9.02 -2.45 -1.94
N ASP A 143 8.40 -1.30 -2.18
CA ASP A 143 7.01 -1.25 -2.64
C ASP A 143 6.95 -1.49 -4.16
N GLU A 144 5.84 -2.05 -4.64
CA GLU A 144 5.63 -2.33 -6.06
C GLU A 144 6.77 -3.11 -6.71
N ILE A 145 7.22 -4.19 -6.08
CA ILE A 145 8.35 -5.01 -6.56
C ILE A 145 8.12 -5.55 -7.97
N ASP A 146 6.87 -5.69 -8.41
CA ASP A 146 6.50 -6.10 -9.76
C ASP A 146 6.94 -5.12 -10.86
N ALA A 147 7.29 -3.88 -10.52
CA ALA A 147 7.90 -2.95 -11.46
C ALA A 147 9.27 -3.46 -11.97
N VAL A 148 10.05 -4.11 -11.10
CA VAL A 148 11.39 -4.69 -11.41
C VAL A 148 11.32 -6.19 -11.61
N GLY A 149 10.54 -6.87 -10.75
CA GLY A 149 10.51 -8.31 -10.61
C GLY A 149 9.60 -9.06 -11.60
N ARG A 150 9.18 -8.44 -12.68
CA ARG A 150 8.31 -9.09 -13.67
C ARG A 150 9.05 -10.20 -14.42
N SER A 151 8.38 -11.35 -14.60
CA SER A 151 8.92 -12.50 -15.33
C SER A 151 9.26 -12.16 -16.79
N ARG A 152 10.22 -12.89 -17.34
CA ARG A 152 10.73 -12.79 -18.72
C ARG A 152 9.62 -13.19 -19.68
N GLY A 153 8.79 -12.24 -20.09
CA GLY A 153 7.72 -12.46 -21.06
C GLY A 153 7.91 -11.59 -22.29
N ALA A 154 7.79 -12.17 -23.47
CA ALA A 154 7.80 -11.65 -24.81
C ALA A 154 7.46 -10.13 -24.93
N GLY A 155 8.47 -9.27 -24.79
CA GLY A 155 8.39 -7.84 -25.09
C GLY A 155 9.62 -7.46 -25.91
N LEU A 156 9.43 -7.25 -27.20
CA LEU A 156 10.43 -6.69 -28.12
C LEU A 156 10.64 -5.20 -27.79
N GLY A 157 11.66 -4.86 -26.98
CA GLY A 157 12.00 -3.47 -26.71
C GLY A 157 13.12 -3.30 -25.68
N GLY A 158 14.05 -2.36 -25.93
CA GLY A 158 15.29 -2.11 -25.16
C GLY A 158 15.13 -1.69 -23.68
N GLY A 159 13.90 -1.51 -23.18
CA GLY A 159 13.62 -1.28 -21.73
C GLY A 159 13.57 -2.57 -20.91
N ASN A 160 13.61 -3.75 -21.53
CA ASN A 160 13.61 -5.03 -20.84
C ASN A 160 14.99 -5.40 -20.31
N ASP A 161 16.07 -5.02 -21.02
CA ASP A 161 17.44 -5.40 -20.65
C ASP A 161 17.89 -4.74 -19.34
N GLU A 162 17.51 -3.48 -19.11
CA GLU A 162 17.84 -2.78 -17.86
C GLU A 162 17.07 -3.34 -16.67
N ARG A 163 15.78 -3.62 -16.86
CA ARG A 163 14.95 -4.23 -15.82
C ARG A 163 15.47 -5.61 -15.44
N GLU A 164 15.85 -6.41 -16.43
CA GLU A 164 16.45 -7.74 -16.22
C GLU A 164 17.79 -7.64 -15.50
N GLN A 165 18.64 -6.68 -15.88
CA GLN A 165 19.92 -6.44 -15.22
C GLN A 165 19.71 -6.03 -13.75
N THR A 166 18.73 -5.18 -13.49
CA THR A 166 18.38 -4.73 -12.14
C THR A 166 17.84 -5.87 -11.30
N LEU A 167 16.94 -6.70 -11.87
CA LEU A 167 16.43 -7.90 -11.21
C LEU A 167 17.56 -8.87 -10.87
N ASN A 168 18.44 -9.16 -11.82
CA ASN A 168 19.59 -10.03 -11.61
C ASN A 168 20.50 -9.50 -10.51
N GLN A 169 20.73 -8.18 -10.45
CA GLN A 169 21.50 -7.58 -9.37
C GLN A 169 20.82 -7.75 -8.01
N LEU A 170 19.49 -7.55 -7.94
CA LEU A 170 18.73 -7.77 -6.71
C LEU A 170 18.87 -9.22 -6.23
N LEU A 171 18.75 -10.19 -7.15
CA LEU A 171 18.91 -11.61 -6.81
C LEU A 171 20.32 -11.93 -6.31
N VAL A 172 21.35 -11.36 -6.95
CA VAL A 172 22.76 -11.54 -6.53
C VAL A 172 22.99 -10.95 -5.14
N GLU A 173 22.47 -9.76 -4.89
CA GLU A 173 22.58 -9.13 -3.56
C GLU A 173 21.88 -9.95 -2.48
N MET A 174 20.66 -10.45 -2.75
CA MET A 174 19.92 -11.29 -1.81
C MET A 174 20.64 -12.61 -1.54
N ASP A 175 21.22 -13.25 -2.57
CA ASP A 175 21.97 -14.49 -2.40
C ASP A 175 23.27 -14.25 -1.60
N GLY A 176 23.94 -13.11 -1.82
CA GLY A 176 25.13 -12.68 -1.13
C GLY A 176 24.92 -12.20 0.32
N PHE A 177 23.69 -12.02 0.76
CA PHE A 177 23.38 -11.66 2.15
C PHE A 177 23.62 -12.84 3.08
N ASP A 178 24.40 -12.63 4.14
CA ASP A 178 24.40 -13.56 5.26
C ASP A 178 23.18 -13.29 6.13
N THR A 179 22.42 -14.34 6.48
CA THR A 179 21.29 -14.28 7.44
C THR A 179 21.69 -13.69 8.79
N ASN A 180 22.97 -13.59 9.06
CA ASN A 180 23.52 -13.04 10.31
C ASN A 180 23.67 -11.51 10.31
N GLU A 181 23.55 -10.83 9.18
CA GLU A 181 23.76 -9.39 9.08
C GLU A 181 22.65 -8.56 9.71
N GLY A 182 21.49 -9.16 10.05
CA GLY A 182 20.39 -8.46 10.70
C GLY A 182 19.58 -7.54 9.79
N VAL A 183 19.77 -7.69 8.46
CA VAL A 183 18.96 -6.97 7.47
C VAL A 183 17.87 -7.88 6.93
N ILE A 184 16.61 -7.41 6.98
CA ILE A 184 15.48 -8.11 6.39
C ILE A 184 14.90 -7.27 5.26
N ILE A 185 14.68 -7.91 4.11
CA ILE A 185 14.07 -7.28 2.95
C ILE A 185 12.60 -7.64 2.94
N ILE A 186 11.72 -6.64 2.96
CA ILE A 186 10.28 -6.84 2.81
C ILE A 186 9.87 -6.22 1.47
N ALA A 187 9.26 -7.01 0.60
CA ALA A 187 8.71 -6.49 -0.65
C ALA A 187 7.18 -6.55 -0.63
N ALA A 188 6.54 -5.66 -1.38
CA ALA A 188 5.09 -5.66 -1.54
C ALA A 188 4.70 -5.69 -3.02
N THR A 189 3.64 -6.44 -3.35
CA THR A 189 3.06 -6.47 -4.69
C THR A 189 1.54 -6.63 -4.64
N ASN A 190 0.88 -6.05 -5.62
CA ASN A 190 -0.54 -6.30 -5.89
C ASN A 190 -0.74 -7.39 -6.95
N ARG A 191 0.33 -7.81 -7.61
CA ARG A 191 0.31 -8.72 -8.77
C ARG A 191 1.35 -9.83 -8.64
N PRO A 192 1.13 -10.82 -7.78
CA PRO A 192 2.06 -11.93 -7.62
C PRO A 192 2.18 -12.80 -8.88
N ASP A 193 1.16 -12.80 -9.73
CA ASP A 193 1.08 -13.54 -11.00
C ASP A 193 2.14 -13.14 -12.02
N VAL A 194 2.64 -11.90 -11.97
CA VAL A 194 3.63 -11.40 -12.93
C VAL A 194 5.08 -11.51 -12.44
N LEU A 195 5.29 -11.89 -11.18
CA LEU A 195 6.63 -11.97 -10.60
C LEU A 195 7.47 -13.11 -11.19
N ASP A 196 8.78 -12.85 -11.35
CA ASP A 196 9.72 -13.89 -11.74
C ASP A 196 9.83 -14.94 -10.62
N PRO A 197 9.63 -16.24 -10.95
CA PRO A 197 9.75 -17.34 -9.97
C PRO A 197 11.08 -17.37 -9.22
N ALA A 198 12.13 -16.77 -9.79
CA ALA A 198 13.43 -16.68 -9.12
C ALA A 198 13.40 -15.83 -7.84
N LEU A 199 12.49 -14.87 -7.73
CA LEU A 199 12.32 -14.03 -6.53
C LEU A 199 11.77 -14.80 -5.33
N ILE A 200 10.87 -15.77 -5.58
CA ILE A 200 10.16 -16.52 -4.54
C ILE A 200 10.83 -17.85 -4.18
N ARG A 201 12.07 -18.07 -4.65
CA ARG A 201 12.84 -19.26 -4.28
C ARG A 201 13.34 -19.20 -2.84
N PRO A 202 13.53 -20.37 -2.17
CA PRO A 202 14.15 -20.43 -0.85
C PRO A 202 15.48 -19.65 -0.79
N GLY A 203 15.65 -18.87 0.28
CA GLY A 203 16.81 -17.99 0.47
C GLY A 203 16.66 -16.59 -0.10
N ARG A 204 15.50 -16.24 -0.68
CA ARG A 204 15.13 -14.91 -1.17
C ARG A 204 13.82 -14.46 -0.50
N PHE A 205 12.74 -14.22 -1.25
CA PHE A 205 11.41 -13.98 -0.67
C PHE A 205 10.71 -15.33 -0.41
N ASP A 206 11.25 -16.08 0.50
CA ASP A 206 10.77 -17.43 0.84
C ASP A 206 9.56 -17.41 1.78
N ARG A 207 9.30 -16.31 2.47
CA ARG A 207 8.06 -16.10 3.22
C ARG A 207 7.10 -15.22 2.43
N GLN A 208 5.92 -15.76 2.17
CA GLN A 208 4.85 -15.04 1.47
C GLN A 208 3.70 -14.83 2.44
N VAL A 209 3.35 -13.57 2.68
CA VAL A 209 2.26 -13.16 3.57
C VAL A 209 1.14 -12.56 2.75
N VAL A 210 -0.01 -13.21 2.75
CA VAL A 210 -1.18 -12.78 1.99
C VAL A 210 -2.04 -11.85 2.84
N ILE A 211 -2.28 -10.65 2.34
CA ILE A 211 -3.10 -9.63 2.99
C ILE A 211 -4.36 -9.43 2.16
N SER A 212 -5.45 -10.02 2.61
CA SER A 212 -6.76 -9.90 1.97
C SER A 212 -7.49 -8.62 2.37
N ASN A 213 -8.59 -8.31 1.68
CA ASN A 213 -9.53 -7.31 2.15
C ASN A 213 -10.09 -7.72 3.51
N PRO A 214 -10.30 -6.78 4.45
CA PRO A 214 -10.77 -7.09 5.78
C PRO A 214 -12.22 -7.60 5.76
N ASP A 215 -12.51 -8.53 6.65
CA ASP A 215 -13.86 -8.99 6.97
C ASP A 215 -14.66 -7.90 7.75
N ILE A 216 -15.87 -8.22 8.17
CA ILE A 216 -16.71 -7.26 8.91
C ILE A 216 -16.05 -6.82 10.22
N VAL A 217 -15.42 -7.74 10.94
CA VAL A 217 -14.76 -7.46 12.22
C VAL A 217 -13.52 -6.59 11.99
N GLY A 218 -12.73 -6.94 10.98
CA GLY A 218 -11.57 -6.17 10.55
C GLY A 218 -11.93 -4.75 10.09
N ARG A 219 -13.01 -4.60 9.30
CA ARG A 219 -13.49 -3.27 8.89
C ARG A 219 -13.93 -2.42 10.08
N GLU A 220 -14.64 -3.00 11.05
CA GLU A 220 -15.01 -2.30 12.28
C GLU A 220 -13.77 -1.87 13.08
N ALA A 221 -12.77 -2.73 13.20
CA ALA A 221 -11.51 -2.43 13.88
C ALA A 221 -10.72 -1.31 13.16
N ILE A 222 -10.65 -1.34 11.84
CA ILE A 222 -10.04 -0.28 11.03
C ILE A 222 -10.77 1.06 11.22
N LEU A 223 -12.10 1.04 11.16
CA LEU A 223 -12.91 2.24 11.42
C LEU A 223 -12.63 2.82 12.80
N LYS A 224 -12.51 1.99 13.86
CA LYS A 224 -12.15 2.43 15.22
C LYS A 224 -10.82 3.19 15.27
N ILE A 225 -9.86 2.83 14.42
CA ILE A 225 -8.58 3.56 14.35
C ILE A 225 -8.77 4.92 13.66
N HIS A 226 -9.49 4.95 12.53
CA HIS A 226 -9.64 6.18 11.75
C HIS A 226 -10.52 7.23 12.43
N ILE A 227 -11.56 6.82 13.15
CA ILE A 227 -12.45 7.76 13.86
C ILE A 227 -11.79 8.48 15.03
N LYS A 228 -10.67 7.95 15.59
CA LYS A 228 -9.92 8.66 16.66
C LYS A 228 -9.43 10.04 16.24
N LYS A 229 -9.35 10.31 14.93
CA LYS A 229 -8.84 11.55 14.34
C LYS A 229 -9.94 12.52 13.92
N ILE A 230 -11.23 12.15 14.06
CA ILE A 230 -12.38 12.93 13.61
C ILE A 230 -13.45 13.01 14.70
N ASN A 231 -14.25 14.08 14.67
CA ASN A 231 -15.33 14.28 15.65
C ASN A 231 -16.61 13.61 15.16
N ILE A 232 -16.91 12.42 15.70
CA ILE A 232 -18.13 11.68 15.38
C ILE A 232 -19.22 11.87 16.43
N GLY A 233 -20.48 11.85 16.01
CA GLY A 233 -21.64 11.88 16.89
C GLY A 233 -21.92 10.52 17.56
N PRO A 234 -22.68 10.51 18.64
CA PRO A 234 -23.03 9.28 19.36
C PRO A 234 -23.98 8.36 18.57
N ASP A 235 -24.60 8.87 17.52
CA ASP A 235 -25.47 8.13 16.59
C ASP A 235 -24.71 7.27 15.59
N VAL A 236 -23.39 7.47 15.46
CA VAL A 236 -22.56 6.75 14.48
C VAL A 236 -22.27 5.33 14.98
N LYS A 237 -22.83 4.33 14.28
CA LYS A 237 -22.67 2.91 14.60
C LYS A 237 -21.65 2.26 13.66
N LEU A 238 -20.42 2.02 14.14
CA LEU A 238 -19.34 1.47 13.33
C LEU A 238 -19.65 0.09 12.75
N ARG A 239 -20.35 -0.75 13.52
CA ARG A 239 -20.78 -2.08 13.07
C ARG A 239 -21.70 -1.99 11.85
N THR A 240 -22.62 -1.03 11.83
CA THR A 240 -23.50 -0.80 10.68
C THR A 240 -22.72 -0.33 9.46
N ILE A 241 -21.74 0.56 9.64
CA ILE A 241 -20.88 1.02 8.57
C ILE A 241 -20.05 -0.16 8.02
N ALA A 242 -19.46 -0.97 8.89
CA ALA A 242 -18.67 -2.14 8.51
C ALA A 242 -19.49 -3.17 7.72
N ARG A 243 -20.73 -3.42 8.11
CA ARG A 243 -21.67 -4.28 7.36
C ARG A 243 -22.03 -3.67 6.00
N GLY A 244 -22.23 -2.36 5.94
CA GLY A 244 -22.62 -1.62 4.73
C GLY A 244 -21.44 -1.32 3.75
N THR A 245 -20.24 -1.82 4.02
CA THR A 245 -19.05 -1.60 3.18
C THR A 245 -18.35 -2.92 2.79
N PRO A 246 -19.09 -3.89 2.20
CA PRO A 246 -18.47 -5.14 1.76
C PRO A 246 -17.38 -4.88 0.72
N GLY A 247 -16.26 -5.59 0.82
CA GLY A 247 -15.14 -5.47 -0.11
C GLY A 247 -14.26 -4.23 0.04
N PHE A 248 -14.58 -3.31 0.95
CA PHE A 248 -13.72 -2.15 1.19
C PHE A 248 -12.37 -2.55 1.79
N SER A 249 -11.32 -1.99 1.23
CA SER A 249 -9.98 -2.04 1.80
C SER A 249 -9.82 -1.05 2.96
N GLY A 250 -8.70 -1.14 3.68
CA GLY A 250 -8.37 -0.16 4.71
C GLY A 250 -8.29 1.27 4.19
N ALA A 251 -7.78 1.46 2.97
CA ALA A 251 -7.71 2.76 2.32
C ALA A 251 -9.11 3.30 1.96
N ASP A 252 -10.02 2.45 1.51
CA ASP A 252 -11.41 2.85 1.20
C ASP A 252 -12.15 3.30 2.46
N LEU A 253 -11.95 2.59 3.58
CA LEU A 253 -12.53 2.97 4.88
C LEU A 253 -11.95 4.29 5.41
N ALA A 254 -10.65 4.50 5.24
CA ALA A 254 -10.02 5.78 5.58
C ALA A 254 -10.58 6.93 4.73
N ASN A 255 -10.74 6.69 3.43
CA ASN A 255 -11.37 7.64 2.52
C ASN A 255 -12.83 7.93 2.90
N LEU A 256 -13.60 6.91 3.28
CA LEU A 256 -14.98 7.08 3.76
C LEU A 256 -15.04 7.99 4.99
N CYS A 257 -14.16 7.78 5.96
CA CYS A 257 -14.06 8.64 7.14
C CYS A 257 -13.74 10.11 6.76
N ASN A 258 -12.79 10.30 5.85
CA ASN A 258 -12.41 11.62 5.36
C ASN A 258 -13.55 12.30 4.59
N GLU A 259 -14.22 11.60 3.68
CA GLU A 259 -15.37 12.13 2.93
C GLU A 259 -16.54 12.50 3.85
N SER A 260 -16.78 11.71 4.90
CA SER A 260 -17.79 12.02 5.92
C SER A 260 -17.48 13.33 6.64
N ALA A 261 -16.22 13.55 7.01
CA ALA A 261 -15.75 14.79 7.63
C ALA A 261 -15.91 15.98 6.68
N LEU A 262 -15.54 15.83 5.40
CA LEU A 262 -15.69 16.87 4.39
C LEU A 262 -17.16 17.23 4.14
N LEU A 263 -18.05 16.26 4.12
CA LEU A 263 -19.50 16.51 3.97
C LEU A 263 -20.08 17.25 5.18
N ALA A 264 -19.74 16.84 6.40
CA ALA A 264 -20.15 17.53 7.61
C ALA A 264 -19.64 18.99 7.64
N ALA A 265 -18.38 19.20 7.25
CA ALA A 265 -17.80 20.56 7.17
C ALA A 265 -18.52 21.43 6.13
N ARG A 266 -18.86 20.92 4.94
CA ARG A 266 -19.65 21.63 3.93
C ARG A 266 -21.04 22.05 4.42
N LYS A 267 -21.62 21.27 5.35
CA LYS A 267 -22.90 21.56 5.99
C LYS A 267 -22.73 22.44 7.24
N ASN A 268 -21.55 22.99 7.50
CA ASN A 268 -21.21 23.78 8.69
C ASN A 268 -21.51 23.04 10.03
N LYS A 269 -21.43 21.71 10.04
CA LYS A 269 -21.58 20.91 11.24
C LYS A 269 -20.26 20.83 12.01
N ARG A 270 -20.35 20.67 13.33
CA ARG A 270 -19.18 20.46 14.21
C ARG A 270 -18.94 18.99 14.53
N ILE A 271 -19.90 18.13 14.24
CA ILE A 271 -19.91 16.71 14.56
C ILE A 271 -20.43 15.96 13.35
N ILE A 272 -19.80 14.84 13.01
CA ILE A 272 -20.20 13.96 11.91
C ILE A 272 -21.32 13.06 12.42
N THR A 273 -22.48 13.06 11.76
CA THR A 273 -23.62 12.21 12.08
C THR A 273 -23.64 10.96 11.21
N MET A 274 -24.43 9.95 11.61
CA MET A 274 -24.61 8.75 10.79
C MET A 274 -25.11 9.07 9.38
N SER A 275 -25.99 10.07 9.25
CA SER A 275 -26.48 10.54 7.94
C SER A 275 -25.36 11.07 7.03
N ASP A 276 -24.35 11.74 7.59
CA ASP A 276 -23.21 12.22 6.81
C ASP A 276 -22.33 11.05 6.35
N VAL A 277 -22.16 10.03 7.18
CA VAL A 277 -21.44 8.80 6.83
C VAL A 277 -22.15 8.03 5.72
N GLU A 278 -23.48 7.88 5.83
CA GLU A 278 -24.28 7.21 4.79
C GLU A 278 -24.21 7.94 3.44
N GLU A 279 -24.31 9.26 3.45
CA GLU A 279 -24.17 10.08 2.23
C GLU A 279 -22.75 9.98 1.64
N ALA A 280 -21.72 9.97 2.49
CA ALA A 280 -20.33 9.75 2.06
C ALA A 280 -20.15 8.35 1.46
N LYS A 281 -20.73 7.32 2.06
CA LYS A 281 -20.71 5.95 1.57
C LYS A 281 -21.35 5.87 0.17
N ASP A 282 -22.53 6.42 0.02
CA ASP A 282 -23.21 6.48 -1.28
C ASP A 282 -22.36 7.17 -2.34
N LYS A 283 -21.70 8.29 -1.96
CA LYS A 283 -20.80 9.02 -2.87
C LYS A 283 -19.57 8.20 -3.26
N VAL A 284 -18.96 7.51 -2.31
CA VAL A 284 -17.75 6.69 -2.56
C VAL A 284 -18.10 5.48 -3.43
N MET A 285 -19.23 4.82 -3.18
CA MET A 285 -19.62 3.60 -3.89
C MET A 285 -20.22 3.86 -5.28
N MET A 286 -21.06 4.87 -5.41
CA MET A 286 -21.84 5.13 -6.62
C MET A 286 -21.48 6.43 -7.34
N GLY A 287 -20.66 7.27 -6.72
CA GLY A 287 -20.35 8.61 -7.23
C GLY A 287 -21.29 9.69 -6.70
N ALA A 288 -21.04 10.91 -7.14
CA ALA A 288 -21.83 12.07 -6.72
C ALA A 288 -23.28 11.95 -7.20
N GLU A 289 -24.18 12.52 -6.40
CA GLU A 289 -25.60 12.68 -6.76
C GLU A 289 -25.73 13.53 -8.03
N ARG A 290 -26.54 13.07 -8.99
CA ARG A 290 -26.81 13.78 -10.24
C ARG A 290 -27.91 14.81 -10.06
N ARG A 291 -27.65 15.89 -9.34
CA ARG A 291 -28.63 16.95 -9.07
C ARG A 291 -29.12 17.69 -10.30
N SER A 292 -28.34 17.69 -11.39
CA SER A 292 -28.69 18.30 -12.66
C SER A 292 -29.57 17.40 -13.54
N MET A 293 -29.74 16.12 -13.17
CA MET A 293 -30.59 15.20 -13.91
C MET A 293 -32.05 15.43 -13.55
N VAL A 294 -32.77 16.03 -14.48
CA VAL A 294 -34.22 16.20 -14.34
C VAL A 294 -34.88 14.88 -14.74
N MET A 295 -35.39 14.14 -13.75
CA MET A 295 -36.25 12.98 -13.98
C MET A 295 -37.70 13.46 -14.11
N THR A 296 -38.39 12.96 -15.13
CA THR A 296 -39.83 13.18 -15.25
C THR A 296 -40.56 12.46 -14.11
N GLU A 297 -41.82 12.87 -13.83
CA GLU A 297 -42.62 12.17 -12.79
C GLU A 297 -42.88 10.70 -13.17
N ASP A 298 -42.96 10.39 -14.45
CA ASP A 298 -43.13 9.03 -14.94
C ASP A 298 -41.84 8.21 -14.75
N ASP A 299 -40.63 8.80 -15.01
CA ASP A 299 -39.35 8.14 -14.73
C ASP A 299 -39.17 7.85 -13.24
N LYS A 300 -39.55 8.80 -12.36
CA LYS A 300 -39.50 8.60 -10.90
C LYS A 300 -40.42 7.46 -10.45
N LYS A 301 -41.66 7.42 -10.99
CA LYS A 301 -42.60 6.34 -10.71
C LYS A 301 -42.08 4.99 -11.19
N LEU A 302 -41.59 4.93 -12.45
CA LEU A 302 -41.01 3.70 -13.01
C LEU A 302 -39.86 3.19 -12.16
N THR A 303 -38.92 4.06 -11.80
CA THR A 303 -37.79 3.72 -10.95
C THR A 303 -38.25 3.27 -9.55
N ALA A 304 -39.24 3.97 -8.97
CA ALA A 304 -39.76 3.61 -7.64
C ALA A 304 -40.45 2.23 -7.66
N TYR A 305 -41.17 1.90 -8.71
CA TYR A 305 -41.77 0.56 -8.87
C TYR A 305 -40.72 -0.51 -9.08
N HIS A 306 -39.64 -0.21 -9.84
CA HIS A 306 -38.53 -1.12 -10.08
C HIS A 306 -37.79 -1.44 -8.77
N GLU A 307 -37.34 -0.42 -8.04
CA GLU A 307 -36.65 -0.59 -6.76
C GLU A 307 -37.57 -1.17 -5.67
N GLY A 308 -38.87 -0.75 -5.68
CA GLY A 308 -39.88 -1.34 -4.81
C GLY A 308 -40.10 -2.83 -5.05
N GLY A 309 -40.05 -3.26 -6.31
CA GLY A 309 -40.09 -4.69 -6.67
C GLY A 309 -38.92 -5.46 -6.10
N HIS A 310 -37.70 -4.95 -6.23
CA HIS A 310 -36.51 -5.54 -5.61
C HIS A 310 -36.63 -5.62 -4.10
N ALA A 311 -37.11 -4.56 -3.46
CA ALA A 311 -37.30 -4.51 -2.01
C ALA A 311 -38.35 -5.53 -1.53
N ILE A 312 -39.49 -5.64 -2.22
CA ILE A 312 -40.55 -6.59 -1.85
C ILE A 312 -40.05 -8.03 -1.98
N ILE A 313 -39.35 -8.36 -3.06
CA ILE A 313 -38.76 -9.70 -3.24
C ILE A 313 -37.77 -10.00 -2.13
N ALA A 314 -36.83 -9.08 -1.86
CA ALA A 314 -35.84 -9.26 -0.81
C ALA A 314 -36.45 -9.43 0.59
N LEU A 315 -37.55 -8.76 0.89
CA LEU A 315 -38.27 -8.92 2.16
C LEU A 315 -38.97 -10.26 2.31
N ASN A 316 -39.35 -10.91 1.20
CA ASN A 316 -40.06 -12.17 1.20
C ASN A 316 -39.15 -13.40 0.98
N GLU A 317 -37.93 -13.19 0.59
CA GLU A 317 -36.95 -14.24 0.30
C GLU A 317 -36.11 -14.50 1.57
N GLN A 318 -36.18 -15.74 2.10
CA GLN A 318 -35.47 -16.11 3.35
C GLN A 318 -33.94 -16.07 3.20
N ALA A 319 -33.43 -16.24 1.99
CA ALA A 319 -32.01 -16.21 1.70
C ALA A 319 -31.47 -14.81 1.42
N SER A 320 -32.35 -13.78 1.45
CA SER A 320 -31.93 -12.40 1.18
C SER A 320 -31.40 -11.73 2.45
N ASP A 321 -30.32 -10.99 2.32
CA ASP A 321 -29.82 -10.11 3.39
C ASP A 321 -30.86 -9.03 3.73
N PRO A 322 -30.91 -8.57 5.00
CA PRO A 322 -31.82 -7.51 5.43
C PRO A 322 -31.65 -6.22 4.63
N ILE A 323 -32.77 -5.63 4.20
CA ILE A 323 -32.74 -4.35 3.48
C ILE A 323 -32.30 -3.23 4.43
N HIS A 324 -31.31 -2.47 4.01
CA HIS A 324 -30.85 -1.29 4.71
C HIS A 324 -31.50 -0.01 4.20
N LYS A 325 -31.59 0.12 2.86
CA LYS A 325 -32.05 1.35 2.21
C LYS A 325 -32.54 1.08 0.80
N ALA A 326 -33.62 1.73 0.43
CA ALA A 326 -34.05 1.86 -0.97
C ALA A 326 -34.11 3.34 -1.35
N THR A 327 -33.68 3.70 -2.53
CA THR A 327 -33.65 5.09 -2.99
C THR A 327 -33.83 5.18 -4.51
N ILE A 328 -34.46 6.24 -4.97
CA ILE A 328 -34.58 6.61 -6.39
C ILE A 328 -33.73 7.83 -6.74
N ILE A 329 -32.79 8.22 -5.87
CA ILE A 329 -31.87 9.32 -6.14
C ILE A 329 -30.82 8.85 -7.15
N PRO A 330 -30.71 9.48 -8.33
CA PRO A 330 -29.76 9.07 -9.36
C PRO A 330 -28.32 9.37 -8.93
N ARG A 331 -27.48 8.35 -8.99
CA ARG A 331 -26.03 8.46 -8.70
C ARG A 331 -25.22 7.68 -9.74
N GLY A 332 -24.16 8.28 -10.26
CA GLY A 332 -23.31 7.64 -11.26
C GLY A 332 -24.15 7.17 -12.47
N ARG A 333 -24.25 5.86 -12.68
CA ARG A 333 -25.06 5.22 -13.73
C ARG A 333 -26.41 4.70 -13.24
N ALA A 334 -26.62 4.63 -11.93
CA ALA A 334 -27.84 4.12 -11.35
C ALA A 334 -28.92 5.20 -11.21
N LEU A 335 -30.15 4.88 -11.53
CA LEU A 335 -31.31 5.75 -11.34
C LEU A 335 -31.95 5.54 -9.95
N GLY A 336 -31.77 4.35 -9.39
CA GLY A 336 -32.17 3.96 -8.05
C GLY A 336 -31.33 2.81 -7.57
N VAL A 337 -31.49 2.38 -6.32
CA VAL A 337 -30.81 1.23 -5.73
C VAL A 337 -31.50 0.74 -4.46
N VAL A 338 -31.50 -0.57 -4.27
CA VAL A 338 -31.81 -1.22 -2.99
C VAL A 338 -30.52 -1.77 -2.39
N TRP A 339 -30.18 -1.32 -1.21
CA TRP A 339 -29.02 -1.81 -0.45
C TRP A 339 -29.46 -2.82 0.60
N THR A 340 -28.72 -3.91 0.69
CA THR A 340 -28.84 -4.90 1.76
C THR A 340 -27.62 -4.86 2.66
N LEU A 341 -27.75 -5.33 3.90
CA LEU A 341 -26.66 -5.48 4.85
C LEU A 341 -26.39 -6.97 5.04
N PRO A 342 -25.31 -7.52 4.51
CA PRO A 342 -24.93 -8.90 4.78
C PRO A 342 -24.65 -9.10 6.27
N GLU A 343 -25.01 -10.30 6.77
CA GLU A 343 -24.79 -10.69 8.17
C GLU A 343 -23.34 -11.05 8.46
#